data_e1a7c74ec4f78a30fa6eca2f3517e211
#
_entry.id   e1a7c74ec4f78a30fa6eca2f3517e211
#
_cell.length_a   1.000
_cell.length_b   1.000
_cell.length_c   1.000
_cell.angle_alpha   90.00
_cell.angle_beta   90.00
_cell.angle_gamma   90.00
#
_symmetry.space_group_name_H-M   'P 1'
#
loop_
_entity.id
_entity.type
_entity.pdbx_description
1 polymer ?
#
loop_
_entity_poly.entity_id
_entity_poly.type
_entity_poly.pdbx_seq_one_letter_code
_entity_poly.pdbx_strand_id
1 'polypeptide(L)'
;MQQLEVINILKKRLNFSDHSIEKLKKFTNLVLKENQNYNLISKSTENQIWHRHILDSAQLVKFIDFNLNSMADLGTGAGFPGLVVEIFNKNKAFHVKLYEKSPVKRRFLTSVIKELSLNAEVLGDVRDEVIDSEIIICRAFKKLDQIIQVSREIAQKPHKLMILKGQNAQEEIKNSFKTKKYPYKLESSMTN
;
A
#
# COMPACT_ATOMS: atom_id res chain seq x y z
N MET A 1 14.56 -2.63 -13.66
CA MET A 1 14.95 -1.27 -13.21
C MET A 1 15.74 -1.39 -11.91
N GLN A 2 16.92 -0.80 -11.87
CA GLN A 2 17.83 -0.86 -10.73
C GLN A 2 17.41 0.13 -9.62
N GLN A 3 17.88 -0.09 -8.39
CA GLN A 3 17.55 0.76 -7.24
C GLN A 3 17.80 2.26 -7.48
N LEU A 4 18.94 2.62 -8.07
CA LEU A 4 19.28 4.03 -8.34
C LEU A 4 18.31 4.71 -9.30
N GLU A 5 17.85 4.00 -10.32
CA GLU A 5 16.85 4.50 -11.28
C GLU A 5 15.52 4.78 -10.57
N VAL A 6 15.10 3.84 -9.72
CA VAL A 6 13.87 4.01 -8.92
C VAL A 6 14.00 5.21 -7.99
N ILE A 7 15.11 5.36 -7.27
CA ILE A 7 15.36 6.52 -6.40
C ILE A 7 15.27 7.83 -7.18
N ASN A 8 15.82 7.89 -8.39
CA ASN A 8 15.73 9.08 -9.25
C ASN A 8 14.26 9.39 -9.62
N ILE A 9 13.46 8.38 -9.94
CA ILE A 9 12.02 8.56 -10.22
C ILE A 9 11.28 9.06 -8.97
N LEU A 10 11.51 8.43 -7.81
CA LEU A 10 10.89 8.84 -6.55
C LEU A 10 11.18 10.31 -6.22
N LYS A 11 12.43 10.74 -6.35
CA LYS A 11 12.83 12.12 -6.08
C LYS A 11 12.29 13.11 -7.12
N LYS A 12 12.52 12.85 -8.41
CA LYS A 12 12.23 13.80 -9.49
C LYS A 12 10.77 13.85 -9.91
N ARG A 13 10.04 12.72 -9.83
CA ARG A 13 8.66 12.62 -10.33
C ARG A 13 7.60 12.50 -9.23
N LEU A 14 8.00 12.03 -8.04
CA LEU A 14 7.10 11.82 -6.91
C LEU A 14 7.44 12.68 -5.69
N ASN A 15 8.47 13.54 -5.77
CA ASN A 15 8.86 14.49 -4.72
C ASN A 15 9.21 13.85 -3.35
N PHE A 16 9.75 12.63 -3.36
CA PHE A 16 10.29 12.03 -2.14
C PHE A 16 11.52 12.79 -1.67
N SER A 17 11.55 13.13 -0.38
CA SER A 17 12.70 13.78 0.25
C SER A 17 13.86 12.79 0.43
N ASP A 18 15.09 13.30 0.64
CA ASP A 18 16.23 12.46 0.99
C ASP A 18 15.99 11.67 2.26
N HIS A 19 15.34 12.26 3.25
CA HIS A 19 14.93 11.58 4.48
C HIS A 19 13.98 10.41 4.21
N SER A 20 12.98 10.59 3.33
CA SER A 20 12.07 9.51 2.92
C SER A 20 12.82 8.40 2.17
N ILE A 21 13.78 8.75 1.31
CA ILE A 21 14.61 7.76 0.62
C ILE A 21 15.45 6.93 1.60
N GLU A 22 16.06 7.56 2.62
CA GLU A 22 16.81 6.83 3.64
C GLU A 22 15.90 5.89 4.48
N LYS A 23 14.69 6.34 4.82
CA LYS A 23 13.69 5.45 5.45
C LYS A 23 13.30 4.27 4.55
N LEU A 24 13.10 4.49 3.24
CA LEU A 24 12.82 3.41 2.29
C LEU A 24 13.97 2.40 2.18
N LYS A 25 15.23 2.86 2.19
CA LYS A 25 16.40 1.96 2.22
C LYS A 25 16.41 1.08 3.47
N LYS A 26 16.18 1.68 4.65
CA LYS A 26 16.07 0.92 5.91
C LYS A 26 14.91 -0.07 5.86
N PHE A 27 13.74 0.37 5.41
CA PHE A 27 12.56 -0.49 5.27
C PHE A 27 12.83 -1.69 4.36
N THR A 28 13.40 -1.47 3.18
CA THR A 28 13.72 -2.57 2.25
C THR A 28 14.73 -3.56 2.85
N ASN A 29 15.74 -3.08 3.59
CA ASN A 29 16.70 -3.95 4.27
C ASN A 29 16.03 -4.79 5.37
N LEU A 30 15.09 -4.22 6.14
CA LEU A 30 14.32 -4.95 7.14
C LEU A 30 13.44 -6.03 6.50
N VAL A 31 12.75 -5.69 5.40
CA VAL A 31 11.94 -6.67 4.65
C VAL A 31 12.81 -7.82 4.15
N LEU A 32 13.93 -7.54 3.48
CA LEU A 32 14.81 -8.56 2.91
C LEU A 32 15.45 -9.45 4.00
N LYS A 33 15.86 -8.87 5.12
CA LYS A 33 16.40 -9.60 6.27
C LYS A 33 15.35 -10.56 6.83
N GLU A 34 14.14 -10.08 7.09
CA GLU A 34 13.08 -10.89 7.71
C GLU A 34 12.47 -11.88 6.71
N ASN A 35 12.54 -11.61 5.39
CA ASN A 35 12.09 -12.53 4.35
C ASN A 35 12.88 -13.84 4.29
N GLN A 36 14.07 -13.88 4.90
CA GLN A 36 14.85 -15.12 5.07
C GLN A 36 14.17 -16.10 6.04
N ASN A 37 13.40 -15.59 7.00
CA ASN A 37 12.73 -16.37 8.03
C ASN A 37 11.24 -16.61 7.71
N TYR A 38 10.59 -15.64 7.06
CA TYR A 38 9.16 -15.67 6.77
C TYR A 38 8.90 -15.17 5.35
N ASN A 39 7.88 -15.72 4.69
CA ASN A 39 7.48 -15.30 3.35
C ASN A 39 6.72 -13.94 3.39
N LEU A 40 7.44 -12.84 3.58
CA LEU A 40 6.91 -11.48 3.55
C LEU A 40 6.59 -11.03 2.14
N ILE A 41 7.52 -11.28 1.22
CA ILE A 41 7.39 -11.06 -0.23
C ILE A 41 7.83 -12.31 -0.99
N SER A 42 7.44 -12.44 -2.25
CA SER A 42 7.87 -13.55 -3.10
C SER A 42 9.39 -13.50 -3.36
N LYS A 43 10.07 -14.65 -3.26
CA LYS A 43 11.50 -14.77 -3.59
C LYS A 43 11.84 -14.26 -4.98
N SER A 44 10.94 -14.44 -5.94
CA SER A 44 11.13 -13.93 -7.32
C SER A 44 11.16 -12.41 -7.41
N THR A 45 10.66 -11.68 -6.40
CA THR A 45 10.63 -10.22 -6.37
C THR A 45 11.67 -9.57 -5.46
N GLU A 46 12.45 -10.36 -4.69
CA GLU A 46 13.48 -9.84 -3.78
C GLU A 46 14.48 -8.92 -4.49
N ASN A 47 15.05 -9.42 -5.61
CA ASN A 47 16.02 -8.66 -6.42
C ASN A 47 15.41 -7.46 -7.14
N GLN A 48 14.09 -7.33 -7.14
CA GLN A 48 13.34 -6.26 -7.78
C GLN A 48 12.49 -5.47 -6.78
N ILE A 49 12.80 -5.54 -5.47
CA ILE A 49 12.00 -4.95 -4.41
C ILE A 49 11.73 -3.45 -4.65
N TRP A 50 12.74 -2.72 -5.14
CA TRP A 50 12.61 -1.30 -5.45
C TRP A 50 11.64 -1.02 -6.59
N HIS A 51 11.64 -1.82 -7.61
CA HIS A 51 10.72 -1.66 -8.75
C HIS A 51 9.33 -2.21 -8.44
N ARG A 52 9.27 -3.50 -8.01
CA ARG A 52 8.01 -4.24 -7.87
C ARG A 52 7.21 -3.91 -6.61
N HIS A 53 7.88 -3.34 -5.58
CA HIS A 53 7.21 -3.03 -4.33
C HIS A 53 7.29 -1.55 -3.99
N ILE A 54 8.47 -0.92 -4.02
CA ILE A 54 8.61 0.49 -3.64
C ILE A 54 7.98 1.41 -4.70
N LEU A 55 8.41 1.35 -5.97
CA LEU A 55 7.89 2.24 -7.01
C LEU A 55 6.41 1.99 -7.27
N ASP A 56 6.01 0.72 -7.31
CA ASP A 56 4.60 0.32 -7.48
C ASP A 56 3.70 0.90 -6.38
N SER A 57 4.15 0.90 -5.13
CA SER A 57 3.44 1.52 -4.01
C SER A 57 3.48 3.05 -4.03
N ALA A 58 4.66 3.60 -4.30
CA ALA A 58 4.91 5.04 -4.24
C ALA A 58 4.09 5.85 -5.26
N GLN A 59 3.72 5.27 -6.40
CA GLN A 59 2.90 5.95 -7.39
C GLN A 59 1.53 6.42 -6.84
N LEU A 60 1.02 5.79 -5.78
CA LEU A 60 -0.25 6.17 -5.14
C LEU A 60 -0.22 7.58 -4.53
N VAL A 61 0.96 8.09 -4.13
CA VAL A 61 1.06 9.42 -3.49
C VAL A 61 0.52 10.55 -4.36
N LYS A 62 0.48 10.37 -5.68
CA LYS A 62 -0.11 11.35 -6.61
C LYS A 62 -1.63 11.49 -6.47
N PHE A 63 -2.27 10.49 -5.91
CA PHE A 63 -3.73 10.38 -5.85
C PHE A 63 -4.27 10.54 -4.43
N ILE A 64 -3.39 10.62 -3.43
CA ILE A 64 -3.74 10.77 -2.02
C ILE A 64 -3.81 12.24 -1.65
N ASP A 65 -4.91 12.64 -1.02
CA ASP A 65 -5.01 13.93 -0.34
C ASP A 65 -4.53 13.76 1.11
N PHE A 66 -3.33 14.24 1.39
CA PHE A 66 -2.72 14.18 2.71
C PHE A 66 -3.28 15.22 3.70
N ASN A 67 -4.25 16.06 3.31
CA ASN A 67 -4.99 16.92 4.24
C ASN A 67 -6.14 16.17 4.93
N LEU A 68 -6.48 14.97 4.48
CA LEU A 68 -7.42 14.08 5.16
C LEU A 68 -6.79 13.49 6.43
N ASN A 69 -7.62 12.85 7.28
CA ASN A 69 -7.16 12.39 8.59
C ASN A 69 -6.52 11.02 8.55
N SER A 70 -7.01 10.11 7.70
CA SER A 70 -6.55 8.72 7.73
C SER A 70 -6.70 7.96 6.44
N MET A 71 -5.88 6.91 6.34
CA MET A 71 -5.90 5.93 5.26
C MET A 71 -5.84 4.52 5.83
N ALA A 72 -6.63 3.61 5.27
CA ALA A 72 -6.61 2.18 5.56
C ALA A 72 -5.96 1.40 4.41
N ASP A 73 -5.00 0.52 4.72
CA ASP A 73 -4.39 -0.43 3.76
C ASP A 73 -4.87 -1.85 4.06
N LEU A 74 -5.68 -2.41 3.15
CA LEU A 74 -6.31 -3.72 3.34
C LEU A 74 -5.42 -4.86 2.88
N GLY A 75 -5.01 -5.71 3.81
CA GLY A 75 -4.12 -6.84 3.52
C GLY A 75 -2.71 -6.35 3.16
N THR A 76 -2.18 -5.45 3.95
CA THR A 76 -0.91 -4.75 3.71
C THR A 76 0.30 -5.67 3.53
N GLY A 77 0.24 -6.91 4.02
CA GLY A 77 1.31 -7.88 3.89
C GLY A 77 2.59 -7.45 4.62
N ALA A 78 3.64 -7.22 3.86
CA ALA A 78 4.91 -6.69 4.38
C ALA A 78 4.92 -5.15 4.53
N GLY A 79 3.77 -4.47 4.45
CA GLY A 79 3.66 -3.03 4.54
C GLY A 79 3.56 -2.32 3.18
N PHE A 80 3.21 -3.06 2.13
CA PHE A 80 3.03 -2.52 0.79
C PHE A 80 1.55 -2.49 0.38
N PRO A 81 0.97 -1.34 0.03
CA PRO A 81 1.64 -0.03 -0.17
C PRO A 81 1.68 0.89 1.06
N GLY A 82 1.00 0.57 2.17
CA GLY A 82 0.71 1.50 3.26
C GLY A 82 1.93 2.17 3.88
N LEU A 83 3.00 1.42 4.24
CA LEU A 83 4.21 2.00 4.83
C LEU A 83 5.00 2.87 3.84
N VAL A 84 4.96 2.57 2.53
CA VAL A 84 5.61 3.43 1.53
C VAL A 84 4.91 4.78 1.45
N VAL A 85 3.58 4.80 1.53
CA VAL A 85 2.79 6.04 1.57
C VAL A 85 3.09 6.82 2.85
N GLU A 86 3.15 6.15 4.00
CA GLU A 86 3.47 6.81 5.27
C GLU A 86 4.89 7.38 5.30
N ILE A 87 5.87 6.69 4.72
CA ILE A 87 7.25 7.20 4.61
C ILE A 87 7.32 8.47 3.75
N PHE A 88 6.44 8.62 2.77
CA PHE A 88 6.29 9.85 1.98
C PHE A 88 5.59 10.97 2.75
N ASN A 89 4.62 10.62 3.58
CA ASN A 89 3.76 11.55 4.29
C ASN A 89 4.55 12.55 5.14
N LYS A 90 4.14 13.83 5.08
CA LYS A 90 4.70 14.92 5.88
C LYS A 90 3.71 15.51 6.88
N ASN A 91 2.43 15.16 6.74
CA ASN A 91 1.38 15.62 7.64
C ASN A 91 1.28 14.69 8.86
N LYS A 92 1.68 15.19 10.02
CA LYS A 92 1.63 14.42 11.27
C LYS A 92 0.20 14.08 11.73
N ALA A 93 -0.81 14.78 11.23
CA ALA A 93 -2.21 14.48 11.51
C ALA A 93 -2.76 13.33 10.67
N PHE A 94 -2.13 13.04 9.50
CA PHE A 94 -2.54 11.92 8.65
C PHE A 94 -2.03 10.61 9.23
N HIS A 95 -2.94 9.69 9.53
CA HIS A 95 -2.64 8.41 10.18
C HIS A 95 -2.88 7.23 9.24
N VAL A 96 -1.97 6.24 9.23
CA VAL A 96 -2.07 5.04 8.38
C VAL A 96 -2.44 3.82 9.21
N LYS A 97 -3.57 3.18 8.87
CA LYS A 97 -4.08 1.95 9.47
C LYS A 97 -3.75 0.75 8.57
N LEU A 98 -2.95 -0.18 9.07
CA LEU A 98 -2.49 -1.36 8.34
C LEU A 98 -3.25 -2.60 8.78
N TYR A 99 -4.10 -3.16 7.92
CA TYR A 99 -4.86 -4.38 8.21
C TYR A 99 -4.13 -5.61 7.68
N GLU A 100 -3.77 -6.51 8.59
CA GLU A 100 -3.07 -7.75 8.24
C GLU A 100 -3.51 -8.90 9.17
N LYS A 101 -4.01 -9.99 8.59
CA LYS A 101 -4.50 -11.15 9.36
C LYS A 101 -3.39 -12.00 9.98
N SER A 102 -2.19 -12.05 9.37
CA SER A 102 -1.08 -12.88 9.82
C SER A 102 -0.41 -12.29 11.08
N PRO A 103 -0.40 -12.99 12.23
CA PRO A 103 0.27 -12.51 13.44
C PRO A 103 1.77 -12.28 13.24
N VAL A 104 2.43 -13.09 12.42
CA VAL A 104 3.86 -12.96 12.10
C VAL A 104 4.12 -11.65 11.37
N LYS A 105 3.34 -11.37 10.32
CA LYS A 105 3.47 -10.12 9.57
C LYS A 105 3.12 -8.90 10.42
N ARG A 106 2.11 -8.99 11.28
CA ARG A 106 1.79 -7.90 12.23
C ARG A 106 2.95 -7.57 13.15
N ARG A 107 3.63 -8.59 13.75
CA ARG A 107 4.83 -8.35 14.57
C ARG A 107 5.94 -7.65 13.80
N PHE A 108 6.20 -8.09 12.57
CA PHE A 108 7.16 -7.44 11.68
C PHE A 108 6.79 -5.98 11.44
N LEU A 109 5.55 -5.69 11.03
CA LEU A 109 5.07 -4.32 10.77
C LEU A 109 5.21 -3.42 12.01
N THR A 110 4.83 -3.92 13.18
CA THR A 110 4.97 -3.18 14.45
C THR A 110 6.43 -2.83 14.73
N SER A 111 7.37 -3.74 14.46
CA SER A 111 8.80 -3.46 14.64
C SER A 111 9.30 -2.40 13.66
N VAL A 112 8.87 -2.45 12.40
CA VAL A 112 9.22 -1.46 11.37
C VAL A 112 8.70 -0.07 11.72
N ILE A 113 7.43 0.03 12.14
CA ILE A 113 6.80 1.29 12.55
C ILE A 113 7.59 1.93 13.69
N LYS A 114 7.95 1.15 14.70
CA LYS A 114 8.75 1.62 15.83
C LYS A 114 10.15 2.06 15.39
N GLU A 115 10.86 1.24 14.62
CA GLU A 115 12.24 1.51 14.19
C GLU A 115 12.35 2.75 13.30
N LEU A 116 11.38 2.96 12.41
CA LEU A 116 11.37 4.09 11.49
C LEU A 116 10.58 5.30 12.01
N SER A 117 10.01 5.21 13.21
CA SER A 117 9.17 6.26 13.82
C SER A 117 8.09 6.74 12.84
N LEU A 118 7.20 5.82 12.43
CA LEU A 118 6.11 6.10 11.48
C LEU A 118 4.79 6.35 12.22
N ASN A 119 3.94 7.21 11.67
CA ASN A 119 2.59 7.45 12.19
C ASN A 119 1.59 6.44 11.62
N ALA A 120 1.76 5.19 12.01
CA ALA A 120 0.92 4.09 11.56
C ALA A 120 0.61 3.13 12.71
N GLU A 121 -0.50 2.41 12.58
CA GLU A 121 -0.88 1.33 13.49
C GLU A 121 -1.16 0.03 12.72
N VAL A 122 -1.00 -1.11 13.39
CA VAL A 122 -1.24 -2.44 12.83
C VAL A 122 -2.46 -3.05 13.49
N LEU A 123 -3.44 -3.40 12.66
CA LEU A 123 -4.72 -3.98 13.05
C LEU A 123 -4.85 -5.43 12.57
N GLY A 124 -5.90 -6.11 13.01
CA GLY A 124 -6.17 -7.52 12.73
C GLY A 124 -6.71 -7.81 11.33
N ASP A 125 -7.58 -8.82 11.23
CA ASP A 125 -8.29 -9.10 9.98
C ASP A 125 -9.33 -8.00 9.75
N VAL A 126 -9.29 -7.41 8.58
CA VAL A 126 -10.21 -6.33 8.19
C VAL A 126 -11.69 -6.71 8.29
N ARG A 127 -12.01 -7.99 8.24
CA ARG A 127 -13.39 -8.47 8.35
C ARG A 127 -13.99 -8.38 9.77
N ASP A 128 -13.12 -8.23 10.75
CA ASP A 128 -13.50 -8.11 12.17
C ASP A 128 -13.55 -6.65 12.62
N GLU A 129 -13.34 -5.71 11.68
CA GLU A 129 -13.14 -4.31 11.96
C GLU A 129 -14.12 -3.43 11.17
N VAL A 130 -14.38 -2.26 11.71
CA VAL A 130 -15.11 -1.19 11.02
C VAL A 130 -14.14 -0.07 10.69
N ILE A 131 -14.14 0.37 9.43
CA ILE A 131 -13.16 1.35 8.93
C ILE A 131 -13.78 2.76 8.91
N ASP A 132 -13.14 3.66 9.62
CA ASP A 132 -13.40 5.09 9.62
C ASP A 132 -12.25 5.85 8.95
N SER A 133 -11.89 5.48 7.72
CA SER A 133 -10.86 6.15 6.93
C SER A 133 -11.46 6.72 5.65
N GLU A 134 -11.02 7.93 5.27
CA GLU A 134 -11.49 8.59 4.05
C GLU A 134 -10.85 8.00 2.79
N ILE A 135 -9.73 7.28 2.96
CA ILE A 135 -9.01 6.60 1.89
C ILE A 135 -8.85 5.14 2.26
N ILE A 136 -9.21 4.26 1.34
CA ILE A 136 -8.93 2.83 1.44
C ILE A 136 -8.04 2.44 0.27
N ILE A 137 -6.92 1.81 0.56
CA ILE A 137 -6.01 1.29 -0.46
C ILE A 137 -5.85 -0.22 -0.32
N CYS A 138 -5.52 -0.89 -1.40
CA CYS A 138 -5.09 -2.29 -1.35
C CYS A 138 -4.27 -2.70 -2.58
N ARG A 139 -3.47 -3.75 -2.39
CA ARG A 139 -2.70 -4.41 -3.44
C ARG A 139 -2.76 -5.92 -3.24
N ALA A 140 -3.01 -6.68 -4.32
CA ALA A 140 -3.04 -8.16 -4.30
C ALA A 140 -3.92 -8.78 -3.18
N PHE A 141 -4.97 -8.06 -2.77
CA PHE A 141 -5.81 -8.45 -1.63
C PHE A 141 -6.86 -9.50 -2.03
N LYS A 142 -7.68 -9.19 -3.05
CA LYS A 142 -8.79 -10.03 -3.54
C LYS A 142 -9.08 -9.72 -5.01
N LYS A 143 -10.06 -10.43 -5.61
CA LYS A 143 -10.65 -10.03 -6.90
C LYS A 143 -11.36 -8.68 -6.76
N LEU A 144 -11.49 -7.94 -7.87
CA LEU A 144 -11.99 -6.56 -7.83
C LEU A 144 -13.41 -6.45 -7.24
N ASP A 145 -14.32 -7.33 -7.64
CA ASP A 145 -15.69 -7.41 -7.12
C ASP A 145 -15.72 -7.60 -5.59
N GLN A 146 -14.89 -8.50 -5.08
CA GLN A 146 -14.77 -8.76 -3.65
C GLN A 146 -14.15 -7.57 -2.88
N ILE A 147 -13.17 -6.86 -3.50
CA ILE A 147 -12.59 -5.67 -2.87
C ILE A 147 -13.66 -4.58 -2.71
N ILE A 148 -14.43 -4.34 -3.78
CA ILE A 148 -15.51 -3.34 -3.76
C ILE A 148 -16.57 -3.73 -2.73
N GLN A 149 -16.95 -5.00 -2.67
CA GLN A 149 -17.91 -5.48 -1.70
C GLN A 149 -17.40 -5.27 -0.26
N VAL A 150 -16.22 -5.78 0.05
CA VAL A 150 -15.62 -5.68 1.39
C VAL A 150 -15.47 -4.21 1.79
N SER A 151 -14.92 -3.34 0.93
CA SER A 151 -14.75 -1.92 1.27
C SER A 151 -16.05 -1.21 1.62
N ARG A 152 -17.18 -1.63 1.02
CA ARG A 152 -18.50 -1.05 1.30
C ARG A 152 -19.15 -1.61 2.56
N GLU A 153 -18.88 -2.88 2.88
CA GLU A 153 -19.41 -3.53 4.09
C GLU A 153 -18.75 -2.98 5.38
N ILE A 154 -17.44 -2.69 5.30
CA ILE A 154 -16.64 -2.30 6.46
C ILE A 154 -16.51 -0.78 6.66
N ALA A 155 -16.71 0.02 5.61
CA ALA A 155 -16.56 1.46 5.70
C ALA A 155 -17.79 2.14 6.32
N GLN A 156 -17.56 2.96 7.34
CA GLN A 156 -18.63 3.75 8.00
C GLN A 156 -19.01 5.02 7.26
N LYS A 157 -18.14 5.52 6.38
CA LYS A 157 -18.34 6.79 5.68
C LYS A 157 -17.92 6.71 4.20
N PRO A 158 -18.34 7.67 3.38
CA PRO A 158 -17.85 7.79 2.01
C PRO A 158 -16.33 7.83 1.98
N HIS A 159 -15.73 7.06 1.08
CA HIS A 159 -14.28 6.92 0.97
C HIS A 159 -13.83 6.82 -0.48
N LYS A 160 -12.57 7.17 -0.72
CA LYS A 160 -11.89 6.94 -1.97
C LYS A 160 -11.19 5.57 -1.92
N LEU A 161 -11.60 4.66 -2.80
CA LEU A 161 -10.98 3.34 -2.92
C LEU A 161 -9.92 3.37 -4.03
N MET A 162 -8.67 3.05 -3.70
CA MET A 162 -7.56 2.96 -4.65
C MET A 162 -6.98 1.55 -4.65
N ILE A 163 -6.90 0.95 -5.83
CA ILE A 163 -6.52 -0.45 -5.97
C ILE A 163 -5.35 -0.57 -6.96
N LEU A 164 -4.23 -1.13 -6.50
CA LEU A 164 -3.14 -1.53 -7.38
C LEU A 164 -3.46 -2.90 -7.99
N LYS A 165 -3.59 -2.93 -9.32
CA LYS A 165 -3.88 -4.13 -10.10
C LYS A 165 -2.78 -4.38 -11.14
N GLY A 166 -2.60 -5.64 -11.50
CA GLY A 166 -1.71 -6.06 -12.58
C GLY A 166 -2.32 -5.90 -13.97
N GLN A 167 -1.72 -6.55 -14.95
CA GLN A 167 -2.06 -6.44 -16.39
C GLN A 167 -3.52 -6.75 -16.73
N ASN A 168 -4.20 -7.59 -15.94
CA ASN A 168 -5.60 -7.98 -16.18
C ASN A 168 -6.63 -6.98 -15.61
N ALA A 169 -6.21 -5.77 -15.20
CA ALA A 169 -7.09 -4.79 -14.56
C ALA A 169 -8.33 -4.45 -15.42
N GLN A 170 -8.16 -4.25 -16.72
CA GLN A 170 -9.28 -3.93 -17.64
C GLN A 170 -10.28 -5.08 -17.74
N GLU A 171 -9.82 -6.32 -17.80
CA GLU A 171 -10.69 -7.49 -17.84
C GLU A 171 -11.43 -7.68 -16.51
N GLU A 172 -10.75 -7.51 -15.37
CA GLU A 172 -11.40 -7.54 -14.06
C GLU A 172 -12.48 -6.45 -13.94
N ILE A 173 -12.24 -5.22 -14.41
CA ILE A 173 -13.23 -4.14 -14.44
C ILE A 173 -14.44 -4.54 -15.28
N LYS A 174 -14.22 -5.01 -16.52
CA LYS A 174 -15.29 -5.44 -17.41
C LYS A 174 -16.17 -6.53 -16.79
N ASN A 175 -15.54 -7.46 -16.07
CA ASN A 175 -16.26 -8.57 -15.43
C ASN A 175 -17.00 -8.12 -14.17
N SER A 176 -16.37 -7.31 -13.32
CA SER A 176 -16.94 -6.85 -12.05
C SER A 176 -18.09 -5.84 -12.25
N PHE A 177 -18.12 -5.11 -13.35
CA PHE A 177 -19.11 -4.04 -13.60
C PHE A 177 -20.23 -4.46 -14.55
N LYS A 178 -20.38 -5.76 -14.83
CA LYS A 178 -21.49 -6.28 -15.67
C LYS A 178 -22.86 -5.96 -15.07
N THR A 179 -23.00 -6.07 -13.76
CA THR A 179 -24.28 -5.93 -13.05
C THR A 179 -24.43 -4.61 -12.29
N LYS A 180 -23.32 -4.00 -11.86
CA LYS A 180 -23.32 -2.73 -11.10
C LYS A 180 -22.23 -1.82 -11.65
N LYS A 181 -22.63 -0.61 -12.07
CA LYS A 181 -21.69 0.42 -12.53
C LYS A 181 -21.26 1.29 -11.35
N TYR A 182 -19.97 1.47 -11.19
CA TYR A 182 -19.36 2.41 -10.24
C TYR A 182 -18.56 3.44 -11.01
N PRO A 183 -18.54 4.71 -10.59
CA PRO A 183 -17.61 5.68 -11.15
C PRO A 183 -16.17 5.24 -10.82
N TYR A 184 -15.30 5.19 -11.81
CA TYR A 184 -13.91 4.85 -11.63
C TYR A 184 -13.01 5.63 -12.58
N LYS A 185 -11.74 5.73 -12.23
CA LYS A 185 -10.67 6.19 -13.10
C LYS A 185 -9.60 5.13 -13.16
N LEU A 186 -9.17 4.79 -14.36
CA LEU A 186 -8.06 3.86 -14.59
C LEU A 186 -6.81 4.66 -14.95
N GLU A 187 -5.73 4.44 -14.23
CA GLU A 187 -4.45 5.10 -14.45
C GLU A 187 -3.38 4.08 -14.81
N SER A 188 -2.51 4.45 -15.75
CA SER A 188 -1.39 3.59 -16.13
C SER A 188 -0.35 3.50 -15.02
N SER A 189 0.14 2.29 -14.78
CA SER A 189 1.21 2.07 -13.79
C SER A 189 2.55 2.63 -14.26
N MET A 190 3.34 3.13 -13.32
CA MET A 190 4.73 3.53 -13.55
C MET A 190 5.69 2.34 -13.65
N THR A 191 5.21 1.13 -13.37
CA THR A 191 6.01 -0.11 -13.34
C THR A 191 5.73 -1.05 -14.50
N ASN A 192 4.87 -0.66 -15.42
CA ASN A 192 4.58 -1.39 -16.66
C ASN A 192 5.49 -0.92 -17.81
#